data_d45f95da38a3cc8a7e267ede02893f45
#
_entry.id   d45f95da38a3cc8a7e267ede02893f45
#
_cell.length_a   1.000
_cell.length_b   1.000
_cell.length_c   1.000
_cell.angle_alpha   90.00
_cell.angle_beta   90.00
_cell.angle_gamma   90.00
#
_symmetry.space_group_name_H-M   'P 1'
#
loop_
_entity.id
_entity.type
_entity.pdbx_description
1 polymer ?
#
loop_
_entity_poly.entity_id
_entity_poly.type
_entity_poly.pdbx_seq_one_letter_code
_entity_poly.pdbx_strand_id
1 'polypeptide(L)'
;VITGPNGHAYGVTHWAFGQLAQLAEAPAGYLRTLPAPVAADCVNYGLQFKRDIEDVGVLLYKNGDAPLVPAATGPKYGRIWNSDITRGLVDRFGDGLTGDFRVPGVFGEQVEITKKNTTLYAGDRDMFVFLADEEHKIEIANRRDGKPGLLSRGFFVWNSEVGSATFGVATFLF
;
A
#
# COMPACT_ATOMS: atom_id res chain seq x y z
N VAL A 1 7.52 18.67 -9.94
CA VAL A 1 6.49 18.79 -10.99
C VAL A 1 7.01 18.12 -12.24
N ILE A 2 6.18 17.34 -12.90
CA ILE A 2 6.44 16.80 -14.24
C ILE A 2 5.40 17.36 -15.21
N THR A 3 5.77 17.47 -16.47
CA THR A 3 4.84 17.90 -17.53
C THR A 3 4.38 16.67 -18.28
N GLY A 4 3.07 16.45 -18.32
CA GLY A 4 2.47 15.35 -19.08
C GLY A 4 2.41 15.63 -20.59
N PRO A 5 2.06 14.60 -21.41
CA PRO A 5 1.93 14.76 -22.88
C PRO A 5 0.88 15.80 -23.29
N ASN A 6 -0.10 16.08 -22.44
CA ASN A 6 -1.14 17.08 -22.61
C ASN A 6 -0.70 18.52 -22.23
N GLY A 7 0.58 18.73 -21.90
CA GLY A 7 1.12 19.99 -21.44
C GLY A 7 0.76 20.39 -20.01
N HIS A 8 -0.02 19.59 -19.28
CA HIS A 8 -0.36 19.88 -17.90
C HIS A 8 0.79 19.53 -16.94
N ALA A 9 0.92 20.35 -15.90
CA ALA A 9 1.88 20.17 -14.82
C ALA A 9 1.26 19.30 -13.72
N TYR A 10 2.01 18.28 -13.29
CA TYR A 10 1.62 17.35 -12.24
C TYR A 10 2.58 17.46 -11.05
N GLY A 11 2.05 17.57 -9.86
CA GLY A 11 2.84 17.41 -8.64
C GLY A 11 3.42 16.00 -8.56
N VAL A 12 4.61 15.85 -8.00
CA VAL A 12 5.24 14.54 -7.81
C VAL A 12 5.42 14.31 -6.32
N THR A 13 4.93 13.19 -5.80
CA THR A 13 5.14 12.82 -4.40
C THR A 13 6.61 12.54 -4.14
N HIS A 14 7.00 12.60 -2.86
CA HIS A 14 8.36 12.23 -2.46
C HIS A 14 8.70 10.78 -2.83
N TRP A 15 7.72 9.89 -2.77
CA TRP A 15 7.85 8.49 -3.16
C TRP A 15 8.06 8.35 -4.68
N ALA A 16 7.17 8.92 -5.48
CA ALA A 16 7.28 8.88 -6.93
C ALA A 16 8.56 9.52 -7.46
N PHE A 17 9.05 10.60 -6.84
CA PHE A 17 10.35 11.17 -7.17
C PHE A 17 11.49 10.17 -6.94
N GLY A 18 11.44 9.41 -5.84
CA GLY A 18 12.41 8.33 -5.59
C GLY A 18 12.39 7.25 -6.68
N GLN A 19 11.20 6.86 -7.12
CA GLN A 19 11.03 5.87 -8.20
C GLN A 19 11.52 6.40 -9.55
N LEU A 20 11.19 7.64 -9.90
CA LEU A 20 11.70 8.29 -11.14
C LEU A 20 13.23 8.39 -11.12
N ALA A 21 13.82 8.80 -10.00
CA ALA A 21 15.27 8.85 -9.87
C ALA A 21 15.91 7.46 -9.98
N GLN A 22 15.30 6.44 -9.40
CA GLN A 22 15.76 5.05 -9.55
C GLN A 22 15.68 4.57 -11.01
N LEU A 23 14.57 4.87 -11.70
CA LEU A 23 14.40 4.57 -13.11
C LEU A 23 15.44 5.29 -13.98
N ALA A 24 15.82 6.51 -13.61
CA ALA A 24 16.86 7.29 -14.27
C ALA A 24 18.30 6.87 -13.87
N GLU A 25 18.44 5.88 -12.97
CA GLU A 25 19.74 5.48 -12.36
C GLU A 25 20.47 6.62 -11.67
N ALA A 26 19.69 7.57 -11.13
CA ALA A 26 20.22 8.75 -10.45
C ALA A 26 20.01 8.65 -8.93
N PRO A 27 20.98 9.11 -8.10
CA PRO A 27 20.89 9.00 -6.66
C PRO A 27 19.86 9.97 -6.08
N ALA A 28 18.66 9.51 -5.77
CA ALA A 28 17.53 10.33 -5.31
C ALA A 28 17.87 11.20 -4.09
N GLY A 29 18.70 10.70 -3.15
CA GLY A 29 19.16 11.44 -1.98
C GLY A 29 19.94 12.71 -2.37
N TYR A 30 20.87 12.57 -3.30
CA TYR A 30 21.66 13.69 -3.81
C TYR A 30 20.80 14.67 -4.62
N LEU A 31 19.93 14.17 -5.50
CA LEU A 31 19.06 15.02 -6.31
C LEU A 31 18.15 15.91 -5.47
N ARG A 32 17.76 15.47 -4.27
CA ARG A 32 16.95 16.28 -3.35
C ARG A 32 17.70 17.46 -2.73
N THR A 33 19.03 17.48 -2.80
CA THR A 33 19.85 18.60 -2.31
C THR A 33 20.09 19.65 -3.38
N LEU A 34 19.76 19.34 -4.63
CA LEU A 34 19.95 20.23 -5.78
C LEU A 34 18.75 21.17 -5.98
N PRO A 35 18.96 22.32 -6.62
CA PRO A 35 17.86 23.12 -7.15
C PRO A 35 16.97 22.29 -8.06
N ALA A 36 15.66 22.50 -7.98
CA ALA A 36 14.68 21.69 -8.70
C ALA A 36 14.90 21.58 -10.22
N PRO A 37 15.32 22.64 -10.95
CA PRO A 37 15.64 22.53 -12.37
C PRO A 37 16.79 21.55 -12.65
N VAL A 38 17.87 21.64 -11.86
CA VAL A 38 19.06 20.78 -12.03
C VAL A 38 18.72 19.32 -11.74
N ALA A 39 17.94 19.07 -10.67
CA ALA A 39 17.47 17.72 -10.37
C ALA A 39 16.57 17.16 -11.49
N ALA A 40 15.71 18.00 -12.08
CA ALA A 40 14.87 17.62 -13.20
C ALA A 40 15.69 17.27 -14.44
N ASP A 41 16.70 18.07 -14.76
CA ASP A 41 17.61 17.82 -15.90
C ASP A 41 18.37 16.51 -15.72
N CYS A 42 18.85 16.20 -14.52
CA CYS A 42 19.50 14.93 -14.23
C CYS A 42 18.56 13.74 -14.43
N VAL A 43 17.33 13.82 -13.94
CA VAL A 43 16.32 12.75 -14.11
C VAL A 43 15.94 12.60 -15.58
N ASN A 44 15.69 13.70 -16.30
CA ASN A 44 15.35 13.68 -17.72
C ASN A 44 16.48 13.07 -18.55
N TYR A 45 17.73 13.46 -18.25
CA TYR A 45 18.90 12.88 -18.92
C TYR A 45 18.96 11.36 -18.71
N GLY A 46 18.86 10.91 -17.46
CA GLY A 46 18.89 9.49 -17.13
C GLY A 46 17.79 8.70 -17.86
N LEU A 47 16.56 9.19 -17.83
CA LEU A 47 15.44 8.53 -18.50
C LEU A 47 15.59 8.51 -20.03
N GLN A 48 16.12 9.58 -20.62
CA GLN A 48 16.30 9.70 -22.08
C GLN A 48 17.37 8.74 -22.62
N PHE A 49 18.45 8.50 -21.87
CA PHE A 49 19.60 7.72 -22.33
C PHE A 49 19.62 6.28 -21.81
N LYS A 50 18.65 5.90 -20.99
CA LYS A 50 18.52 4.52 -20.54
C LYS A 50 17.96 3.64 -21.65
N ARG A 51 18.77 2.69 -22.11
CA ARG A 51 18.46 1.85 -23.29
C ARG A 51 17.41 0.77 -23.03
N ASP A 52 17.12 0.44 -21.77
CA ASP A 52 16.31 -0.71 -21.38
C ASP A 52 14.93 -0.34 -20.79
N ILE A 53 14.55 0.94 -20.82
CA ILE A 53 13.19 1.35 -20.41
C ILE A 53 12.28 1.33 -21.63
N GLU A 54 11.49 0.28 -21.75
CA GLU A 54 10.46 0.19 -22.79
C GLU A 54 9.29 1.13 -22.46
N ASP A 55 8.77 1.05 -21.23
CA ASP A 55 7.64 1.85 -20.76
C ASP A 55 7.71 2.13 -19.24
N VAL A 56 7.25 3.29 -18.82
CA VAL A 56 7.07 3.66 -17.41
C VAL A 56 5.60 3.89 -17.14
N GLY A 57 5.01 3.08 -16.26
CA GLY A 57 3.65 3.26 -15.79
C GLY A 57 3.58 4.40 -14.77
N VAL A 58 2.82 5.44 -15.06
CA VAL A 58 2.61 6.57 -14.15
C VAL A 58 1.20 6.50 -13.59
N LEU A 59 1.08 6.45 -12.26
CA LEU A 59 -0.20 6.60 -11.58
C LEU A 59 -0.52 8.08 -11.45
N LEU A 60 -1.74 8.46 -11.78
CA LEU A 60 -2.23 9.83 -11.66
C LEU A 60 -3.43 9.88 -10.72
N TYR A 61 -3.36 10.77 -9.75
CA TYR A 61 -4.51 11.15 -8.92
C TYR A 61 -4.95 12.55 -9.25
N LYS A 62 -6.25 12.74 -9.25
CA LYS A 62 -6.85 14.06 -9.23
C LYS A 62 -7.23 14.36 -7.78
N ASN A 63 -6.40 15.10 -7.08
CA ASN A 63 -6.67 15.55 -5.72
C ASN A 63 -7.15 17.02 -5.78
N GLY A 64 -8.47 17.22 -5.78
CA GLY A 64 -9.07 18.52 -6.02
C GLY A 64 -8.67 19.08 -7.40
N ASP A 65 -8.15 20.29 -7.43
CA ASP A 65 -7.72 20.97 -8.67
C ASP A 65 -6.26 20.69 -9.05
N ALA A 66 -5.49 20.07 -8.17
CA ALA A 66 -4.07 19.78 -8.40
C ALA A 66 -3.84 18.32 -8.74
N PRO A 67 -3.51 17.97 -9.99
CA PRO A 67 -3.16 16.60 -10.36
C PRO A 67 -1.82 16.20 -9.74
N LEU A 68 -1.76 14.96 -9.24
CA LEU A 68 -0.61 14.42 -8.52
C LEU A 68 -0.15 13.10 -9.13
N VAL A 69 1.16 12.87 -9.13
CA VAL A 69 1.80 11.59 -9.47
C VAL A 69 2.27 10.93 -8.17
N PRO A 70 1.52 9.97 -7.62
CA PRO A 70 1.92 9.23 -6.44
C PRO A 70 2.92 8.11 -6.73
N ALA A 71 2.98 7.60 -7.97
CA ALA A 71 3.89 6.53 -8.34
C ALA A 71 4.33 6.57 -9.80
N ALA A 72 5.58 6.13 -10.03
CA ALA A 72 6.14 5.78 -11.33
C ALA A 72 6.74 4.38 -11.22
N THR A 73 6.20 3.42 -11.98
CA THR A 73 6.57 2.01 -11.88
C THR A 73 7.02 1.46 -13.24
N GLY A 74 7.88 0.44 -13.23
CA GLY A 74 8.29 -0.24 -14.46
C GLY A 74 7.13 -1.04 -15.10
N PRO A 75 7.31 -1.49 -16.36
CA PRO A 75 6.24 -2.14 -17.14
C PRO A 75 5.78 -3.48 -16.55
N LYS A 76 6.61 -4.13 -15.75
CA LYS A 76 6.31 -5.43 -15.11
C LYS A 76 5.53 -5.30 -13.81
N TYR A 77 5.25 -4.06 -13.35
CA TYR A 77 4.51 -3.87 -12.11
C TYR A 77 3.02 -4.09 -12.34
N GLY A 78 2.52 -5.25 -11.89
CA GLY A 78 1.08 -5.56 -11.85
C GLY A 78 0.42 -4.84 -10.67
N ARG A 79 -0.27 -3.74 -10.94
CA ARG A 79 -0.99 -2.98 -9.90
C ARG A 79 -2.29 -3.66 -9.54
N ILE A 80 -2.47 -3.93 -8.24
CA ILE A 80 -3.73 -4.40 -7.67
C ILE A 80 -4.33 -3.22 -6.90
N TRP A 81 -5.59 -2.91 -7.18
CA TRP A 81 -6.26 -1.78 -6.54
C TRP A 81 -6.75 -2.14 -5.14
N ASN A 82 -6.51 -1.26 -4.19
CA ASN A 82 -7.01 -1.42 -2.81
C ASN A 82 -8.54 -1.55 -2.78
N SER A 83 -9.23 -0.84 -3.67
CA SER A 83 -10.68 -0.93 -3.83
C SER A 83 -11.15 -2.33 -4.24
N ASP A 84 -10.42 -3.03 -5.10
CA ASP A 84 -10.77 -4.36 -5.55
C ASP A 84 -10.53 -5.39 -4.45
N ILE A 85 -9.42 -5.24 -3.72
CA ILE A 85 -9.13 -6.06 -2.54
C ILE A 85 -10.21 -5.87 -1.48
N THR A 86 -10.53 -4.63 -1.15
CA THR A 86 -11.56 -4.32 -0.15
C THR A 86 -12.92 -4.88 -0.55
N ARG A 87 -13.32 -4.72 -1.81
CA ARG A 87 -14.56 -5.31 -2.33
C ARG A 87 -14.56 -6.83 -2.18
N GLY A 88 -13.48 -7.49 -2.60
CA GLY A 88 -13.35 -8.94 -2.47
C GLY A 88 -13.37 -9.42 -1.01
N LEU A 89 -12.83 -8.65 -0.08
CA LEU A 89 -12.91 -8.95 1.36
C LEU A 89 -14.34 -8.80 1.88
N VAL A 90 -15.02 -7.70 1.53
CA VAL A 90 -16.42 -7.47 1.92
C VAL A 90 -17.35 -8.55 1.35
N ASP A 91 -17.21 -8.88 0.07
CA ASP A 91 -18.03 -9.90 -0.59
C ASP A 91 -17.84 -11.30 0.03
N ARG A 92 -16.63 -11.60 0.53
CA ARG A 92 -16.29 -12.92 1.06
C ARG A 92 -16.51 -13.06 2.56
N PHE A 93 -16.21 -12.01 3.33
CA PHE A 93 -16.11 -12.05 4.80
C PHE A 93 -17.06 -11.07 5.48
N GLY A 94 -17.84 -10.30 4.72
CA GLY A 94 -18.75 -9.28 5.24
C GLY A 94 -18.06 -7.94 5.49
N ASP A 95 -18.76 -7.07 6.19
CA ASP A 95 -18.34 -5.68 6.42
C ASP A 95 -17.21 -5.52 7.46
N GLY A 96 -16.71 -6.62 8.02
CA GLY A 96 -15.70 -6.61 9.08
C GLY A 96 -16.24 -6.22 10.47
N LEU A 97 -17.55 -6.04 10.58
CA LEU A 97 -18.24 -5.68 11.83
C LEU A 97 -19.27 -6.73 12.26
N THR A 98 -20.06 -7.26 11.32
CA THR A 98 -21.21 -8.15 11.59
C THR A 98 -20.98 -9.60 11.18
N GLY A 99 -19.96 -9.89 10.35
CA GLY A 99 -19.60 -11.24 9.91
C GLY A 99 -18.81 -12.02 10.97
N ASP A 100 -18.45 -13.28 10.64
CA ASP A 100 -17.61 -14.13 11.48
C ASP A 100 -16.19 -13.56 11.61
N PHE A 101 -15.67 -12.98 10.50
CA PHE A 101 -14.39 -12.29 10.48
C PHE A 101 -14.59 -10.79 10.69
N ARG A 102 -14.02 -10.30 11.77
CA ARG A 102 -14.17 -8.89 12.19
C ARG A 102 -12.80 -8.23 12.34
N VAL A 103 -12.80 -6.90 12.22
CA VAL A 103 -11.62 -6.11 12.57
C VAL A 103 -11.39 -6.27 14.08
N PRO A 104 -10.24 -6.77 14.54
CA PRO A 104 -9.97 -6.96 15.95
C PRO A 104 -10.08 -5.65 16.73
N GLY A 105 -10.81 -5.67 17.83
CA GLY A 105 -11.04 -4.51 18.69
C GLY A 105 -12.21 -4.74 19.64
N VAL A 106 -12.51 -3.75 20.48
CA VAL A 106 -13.66 -3.82 21.37
C VAL A 106 -14.91 -3.57 20.54
N PHE A 107 -15.78 -4.60 20.45
CA PHE A 107 -17.02 -4.54 19.69
C PHE A 107 -17.93 -3.42 20.18
N GLY A 108 -18.44 -2.62 19.23
CA GLY A 108 -19.42 -1.56 19.49
C GLY A 108 -18.83 -0.22 19.89
N GLU A 109 -17.54 -0.11 20.10
CA GLU A 109 -16.86 1.17 20.23
C GLU A 109 -16.23 1.59 18.92
N GLN A 110 -16.43 2.84 18.50
CA GLN A 110 -15.63 3.44 17.44
C GLN A 110 -14.20 3.55 17.96
N VAL A 111 -13.37 2.59 17.59
CA VAL A 111 -11.94 2.65 17.90
C VAL A 111 -11.35 3.72 17.00
N GLU A 112 -10.86 4.81 17.58
CA GLU A 112 -10.07 5.79 16.85
C GLU A 112 -8.84 5.08 16.29
N ILE A 113 -8.78 4.98 14.96
CA ILE A 113 -7.67 4.31 14.26
C ILE A 113 -6.42 5.18 14.42
N THR A 114 -5.55 4.80 15.32
CA THR A 114 -4.26 5.43 15.51
C THR A 114 -3.15 4.54 14.94
N LYS A 115 -1.97 5.10 14.69
CA LYS A 115 -0.79 4.32 14.26
C LYS A 115 -0.37 3.22 15.24
N LYS A 116 -0.92 3.21 16.45
CA LYS A 116 -0.58 2.25 17.51
C LYS A 116 -1.54 1.06 17.61
N ASN A 117 -2.76 1.19 17.11
CA ASN A 117 -3.79 0.15 17.15
C ASN A 117 -4.39 -0.14 15.77
N THR A 118 -3.59 -0.01 14.72
CA THR A 118 -3.97 -0.17 13.32
C THR A 118 -4.21 -1.63 12.97
N THR A 119 -5.44 -2.05 13.05
CA THR A 119 -5.92 -3.31 12.49
C THR A 119 -6.50 -3.12 11.08
N LEU A 120 -6.80 -1.88 10.72
CA LEU A 120 -7.21 -1.46 9.39
C LEU A 120 -6.51 -0.14 9.07
N TYR A 121 -5.71 -0.12 8.03
CA TYR A 121 -4.94 1.04 7.61
C TYR A 121 -4.94 1.18 6.09
N ALA A 122 -5.18 2.39 5.62
CA ALA A 122 -4.96 2.76 4.22
C ALA A 122 -4.28 4.14 4.19
N GLY A 123 -3.06 4.16 3.74
CA GLY A 123 -2.25 5.38 3.59
C GLY A 123 -1.91 5.66 2.14
N ASP A 124 -1.04 6.65 1.95
CA ASP A 124 -0.62 7.09 0.61
C ASP A 124 0.23 6.05 -0.15
N ARG A 125 0.79 5.06 0.55
CA ARG A 125 1.72 4.10 -0.04
C ARG A 125 1.28 2.65 0.08
N ASP A 126 0.57 2.32 1.13
CA ASP A 126 0.19 0.95 1.45
C ASP A 126 -1.13 0.90 2.20
N MET A 127 -1.74 -0.26 2.16
CA MET A 127 -2.85 -0.60 3.05
C MET A 127 -2.58 -1.93 3.70
N PHE A 128 -3.17 -2.14 4.88
CA PHE A 128 -3.36 -3.47 5.40
C PHE A 128 -4.65 -3.60 6.22
N VAL A 129 -5.18 -4.83 6.24
CA VAL A 129 -6.42 -5.19 6.92
C VAL A 129 -6.16 -6.45 7.72
N PHE A 130 -6.45 -6.40 9.01
CA PHE A 130 -6.56 -7.57 9.87
C PHE A 130 -8.02 -7.97 10.01
N LEU A 131 -8.30 -9.25 9.87
CA LEU A 131 -9.61 -9.84 10.16
C LEU A 131 -9.42 -11.07 11.04
N ALA A 132 -10.21 -11.16 12.09
CA ALA A 132 -10.17 -12.24 13.07
C ALA A 132 -11.56 -12.81 13.33
N ASP A 133 -11.62 -14.13 13.46
CA ASP A 133 -12.79 -14.87 13.93
C ASP A 133 -12.57 -15.21 15.41
N GLU A 134 -13.19 -14.41 16.29
CA GLU A 134 -13.09 -14.57 17.73
C GLU A 134 -14.21 -15.46 18.30
N GLU A 135 -15.23 -15.78 17.51
CA GLU A 135 -16.36 -16.59 17.92
C GLU A 135 -16.06 -18.09 17.77
N HIS A 136 -15.48 -18.48 16.62
CA HIS A 136 -15.17 -19.90 16.32
C HIS A 136 -13.72 -20.24 16.69
N LYS A 137 -13.47 -20.35 17.99
CA LYS A 137 -12.13 -20.65 18.52
C LYS A 137 -11.73 -22.10 18.28
N ILE A 138 -10.45 -22.29 18.02
CA ILE A 138 -9.84 -23.62 17.88
C ILE A 138 -9.33 -24.06 19.24
N GLU A 139 -9.78 -25.20 19.71
CA GLU A 139 -9.28 -25.79 20.94
C GLU A 139 -7.96 -26.51 20.70
N ILE A 140 -6.96 -26.15 21.48
CA ILE A 140 -5.67 -26.85 21.50
C ILE A 140 -5.61 -27.77 22.70
N ALA A 141 -5.66 -29.07 22.44
CA ALA A 141 -5.43 -30.10 23.44
C ALA A 141 -3.95 -30.18 23.85
N ASN A 142 -3.67 -30.76 25.01
CA ASN A 142 -2.33 -31.09 25.50
C ASN A 142 -1.39 -29.91 25.83
N ARG A 143 -1.93 -28.83 26.33
CA ARG A 143 -1.11 -27.78 26.94
C ARG A 143 -0.43 -28.29 28.21
N ARG A 144 0.75 -27.74 28.50
CA ARG A 144 1.59 -28.13 29.64
C ARG A 144 0.94 -27.90 31.00
N ASP A 145 -0.05 -26.98 31.06
CA ASP A 145 -0.85 -26.66 32.25
C ASP A 145 -2.12 -27.50 32.39
N GLY A 146 -2.36 -28.45 31.48
CA GLY A 146 -3.53 -29.34 31.47
C GLY A 146 -4.86 -28.64 31.18
N LYS A 147 -4.86 -27.35 30.87
CA LYS A 147 -6.07 -26.60 30.51
C LYS A 147 -6.20 -26.51 29.00
N PRO A 148 -7.42 -26.61 28.43
CA PRO A 148 -7.60 -26.38 27.02
C PRO A 148 -7.21 -24.94 26.65
N GLY A 149 -6.42 -24.78 25.61
CA GLY A 149 -6.11 -23.48 25.01
C GLY A 149 -7.12 -23.19 23.92
N LEU A 150 -7.71 -22.01 23.94
CA LEU A 150 -8.56 -21.54 22.85
C LEU A 150 -7.78 -20.51 22.04
N LEU A 151 -7.63 -20.75 20.74
CA LEU A 151 -7.02 -19.81 19.81
C LEU A 151 -8.07 -19.30 18.83
N SER A 152 -8.07 -18.01 18.63
CA SER A 152 -8.77 -17.36 17.54
C SER A 152 -7.95 -17.48 16.26
N ARG A 153 -8.63 -17.61 15.14
CA ARG A 153 -8.00 -17.63 13.81
C ARG A 153 -8.18 -16.31 13.12
N GLY A 154 -7.22 -15.93 12.34
CA GLY A 154 -7.30 -14.69 11.59
C GLY A 154 -6.40 -14.69 10.38
N PHE A 155 -6.51 -13.64 9.61
CA PHE A 155 -5.60 -13.35 8.52
C PHE A 155 -5.42 -11.84 8.38
N PHE A 156 -4.32 -11.46 7.78
CA PHE A 156 -4.12 -10.09 7.38
C PHE A 156 -3.72 -10.01 5.90
N VAL A 157 -4.14 -8.94 5.28
CA VAL A 157 -3.91 -8.65 3.88
C VAL A 157 -3.17 -7.33 3.80
N TRP A 158 -2.15 -7.26 2.96
CA TRP A 158 -1.46 -6.02 2.66
C TRP A 158 -1.31 -5.82 1.17
N ASN A 159 -1.23 -4.57 0.75
CA ASN A 159 -1.06 -4.18 -0.64
C ASN A 159 -0.44 -2.78 -0.75
N SER A 160 0.13 -2.50 -1.92
CA SER A 160 0.55 -1.17 -2.29
C SER A 160 0.19 -0.89 -3.74
N GLU A 161 -0.54 0.19 -3.97
CA GLU A 161 -0.83 0.68 -5.32
C GLU A 161 0.34 1.43 -5.96
N VAL A 162 1.29 1.84 -5.14
CA VAL A 162 2.43 2.68 -5.56
C VAL A 162 3.76 1.92 -5.63
N GLY A 163 3.74 0.61 -5.40
CA GLY A 163 4.93 -0.23 -5.49
C GLY A 163 5.86 -0.15 -4.28
N SER A 164 5.34 0.19 -3.09
CA SER A 164 6.11 0.15 -1.84
C SER A 164 6.16 -1.25 -1.22
N ALA A 165 5.19 -2.10 -1.57
CA ALA A 165 5.10 -3.49 -1.15
C ALA A 165 4.40 -4.33 -2.22
N THR A 166 4.59 -5.64 -2.16
CA THR A 166 3.81 -6.61 -2.93
C THR A 166 2.48 -6.88 -2.26
N PHE A 167 1.47 -7.30 -3.02
CA PHE A 167 0.25 -7.88 -2.44
C PHE A 167 0.59 -9.16 -1.69
N GLY A 168 -0.02 -9.35 -0.54
CA GLY A 168 0.11 -10.59 0.22
C GLY A 168 -1.02 -10.81 1.20
N VAL A 169 -1.17 -12.09 1.57
CA VAL A 169 -2.09 -12.56 2.59
C VAL A 169 -1.33 -13.51 3.50
N ALA A 170 -1.48 -13.33 4.81
CA ALA A 170 -0.94 -14.28 5.79
C ALA A 170 -1.99 -14.60 6.85
N THR A 171 -2.04 -15.86 7.27
CA THR A 171 -2.90 -16.33 8.33
C THR A 171 -2.16 -16.35 9.66
N PHE A 172 -2.90 -16.21 10.75
CA PHE A 172 -2.36 -16.28 12.10
C PHE A 172 -3.37 -16.93 13.06
N LEU A 173 -2.83 -17.40 14.19
CA LEU A 173 -3.60 -17.86 15.34
C LEU A 173 -3.17 -17.04 16.56
N PHE A 174 -4.08 -16.64 17.42
CA PHE A 174 -3.81 -15.82 18.61
C PHE A 174 -4.73 -16.15 19.77
#